data_706a8896173d2b920a813b56aebea981
#
_entry.id   706a8896173d2b920a813b56aebea981
#
_cell.length_a   1.000
_cell.length_b   1.000
_cell.length_c   1.000
_cell.angle_alpha   90.00
_cell.angle_beta   90.00
_cell.angle_gamma   90.00
#
_symmetry.space_group_name_H-M   'P 1'
#
loop_
_entity.id
_entity.type
_entity.pdbx_description
1 polymer ?
#
loop_
_entity_poly.entity_id
_entity_poly.type
_entity_poly.pdbx_seq_one_letter_code
_entity_poly.pdbx_strand_id
1 'polypeptide(L)'
;MKVLIIRDKTLSFNGGIKRHCDDLYALMSACDVDVMPVEDLPATYVKWIRKYKYDTKALVRYIENSRCDVVHIHGFMSPGAVQAINAAYGLNKKIVYSPHFHPFRYLRHPMKGKLWFHLFLKPVLFKVDTIVTINNEDTRFFGKYHPNVKKIPHWSTTDTNVLDEVEKQDNMVLFIGRNDTNKGIEHLYTLPDNCQVHCVCKGTVKRDDFILHQNLGDAELACLYRQASVVVVPSRYEAFSLVALEALQHHTPVVISERVRIGDYLKGDKGYRVFNYHDYEGFKDAISELMMSKDTVNYNQLLAPFDKEKIREEYCRIYNC
;
A
#
# COMPACT_ATOMS: atom_id res chain seq x y z
N MET A 1 -25.91 -4.73 5.91
CA MET A 1 -24.83 -5.16 6.82
C MET A 1 -23.97 -3.96 7.18
N LYS A 2 -23.49 -3.85 8.43
CA LYS A 2 -22.66 -2.72 8.86
C LYS A 2 -21.24 -3.16 9.15
N VAL A 3 -20.25 -2.49 8.55
CA VAL A 3 -18.83 -2.75 8.78
C VAL A 3 -18.20 -1.51 9.43
N LEU A 4 -17.59 -1.68 10.59
CA LEU A 4 -16.84 -0.64 11.26
C LEU A 4 -15.35 -0.79 10.92
N ILE A 5 -14.76 0.19 10.24
CA ILE A 5 -13.32 0.23 9.98
C ILE A 5 -12.63 0.98 11.13
N ILE A 6 -11.73 0.28 11.81
CA ILE A 6 -10.88 0.87 12.86
C ILE A 6 -9.44 0.93 12.36
N ARG A 7 -8.87 2.12 12.33
CA ARG A 7 -7.47 2.34 11.98
C ARG A 7 -6.69 3.00 13.12
N ASP A 8 -5.39 2.85 13.13
CA ASP A 8 -4.52 3.51 14.09
C ASP A 8 -4.59 5.04 13.90
N LYS A 9 -4.81 5.79 14.98
CA LYS A 9 -4.89 7.26 14.97
C LYS A 9 -3.60 7.93 14.45
N THR A 10 -2.44 7.26 14.59
CA THR A 10 -1.17 7.74 14.01
C THR A 10 -1.17 7.76 12.48
N LEU A 11 -2.10 7.04 11.85
CA LEU A 11 -2.26 6.96 10.40
C LEU A 11 -3.18 8.06 9.84
N SER A 12 -3.59 9.03 10.67
CA SER A 12 -4.35 10.21 10.24
C SER A 12 -3.56 11.16 9.31
N PHE A 13 -2.24 10.97 9.20
CA PHE A 13 -1.44 11.64 8.17
C PHE A 13 -1.60 10.92 6.83
N ASN A 14 -1.62 11.66 5.73
CA ASN A 14 -1.78 11.19 4.35
C ASN A 14 -0.78 10.07 3.98
N GLY A 15 -1.04 8.86 4.42
CA GLY A 15 -0.23 7.66 4.17
C GLY A 15 -1.03 6.57 3.47
N GLY A 16 -0.34 5.60 2.86
CA GLY A 16 -0.96 4.53 2.07
C GLY A 16 -2.06 3.74 2.80
N ILE A 17 -1.96 3.58 4.13
CA ILE A 17 -3.01 2.89 4.90
C ILE A 17 -4.28 3.73 5.00
N LYS A 18 -4.15 5.06 5.19
CA LYS A 18 -5.32 5.95 5.17
C LYS A 18 -6.03 5.86 3.82
N ARG A 19 -5.28 6.05 2.74
CA ARG A 19 -5.82 5.96 1.37
C ARG A 19 -6.51 4.60 1.15
N HIS A 20 -5.89 3.50 1.55
CA HIS A 20 -6.51 2.17 1.45
C HIS A 20 -7.82 2.06 2.22
N CYS A 21 -7.91 2.60 3.45
CA CYS A 21 -9.16 2.59 4.22
C CYS A 21 -10.25 3.45 3.56
N ASP A 22 -9.86 4.62 3.03
CA ASP A 22 -10.78 5.52 2.33
C ASP A 22 -11.27 4.87 1.00
N ASP A 23 -10.39 4.22 0.26
CA ASP A 23 -10.72 3.46 -0.96
C ASP A 23 -11.59 2.24 -0.65
N LEU A 24 -11.32 1.54 0.46
CA LEU A 24 -12.16 0.41 0.91
C LEU A 24 -13.55 0.89 1.30
N TYR A 25 -13.64 2.04 1.96
CA TYR A 25 -14.91 2.70 2.22
C TYR A 25 -15.69 2.93 0.93
N ALA A 26 -15.08 3.59 -0.05
CA ALA A 26 -15.72 3.88 -1.33
C ALA A 26 -16.11 2.59 -2.09
N LEU A 27 -15.24 1.57 -2.05
CA LEU A 27 -15.50 0.28 -2.69
C LEU A 27 -16.74 -0.42 -2.11
N MET A 28 -16.86 -0.42 -0.77
CA MET A 28 -17.90 -1.16 -0.07
C MET A 28 -19.21 -0.37 0.07
N SER A 29 -19.19 0.96 0.02
CA SER A 29 -20.40 1.80 0.02
C SER A 29 -21.34 1.49 -1.14
N ALA A 30 -20.82 0.98 -2.26
CA ALA A 30 -21.62 0.52 -3.39
C ALA A 30 -22.44 -0.77 -3.10
N CYS A 31 -22.23 -1.41 -1.94
CA CYS A 31 -22.86 -2.66 -1.52
C CYS A 31 -23.77 -2.50 -0.29
N ASP A 32 -24.28 -1.31 0.00
CA ASP A 32 -25.02 -0.99 1.24
C ASP A 32 -24.26 -1.33 2.52
N VAL A 33 -22.94 -1.25 2.47
CA VAL A 33 -22.07 -1.44 3.61
C VAL A 33 -21.84 -0.08 4.27
N ASP A 34 -22.42 0.11 5.44
CA ASP A 34 -22.19 1.30 6.25
C ASP A 34 -20.81 1.21 6.90
N VAL A 35 -19.88 2.00 6.40
CA VAL A 35 -18.49 2.01 6.89
C VAL A 35 -18.28 3.26 7.74
N MET A 36 -17.90 3.05 9.00
CA MET A 36 -17.68 4.14 9.95
C MET A 36 -16.20 4.25 10.33
N PRO A 37 -15.54 5.39 10.10
CA PRO A 37 -14.17 5.62 10.55
C PRO A 37 -14.13 6.01 12.03
N VAL A 38 -13.15 5.49 12.77
CA VAL A 38 -12.89 5.87 14.17
C VAL A 38 -11.89 7.02 14.20
N GLU A 39 -12.32 8.24 13.93
CA GLU A 39 -11.42 9.41 13.98
C GLU A 39 -11.46 10.17 15.32
N ASP A 40 -12.56 10.16 16.04
CA ASP A 40 -12.83 11.04 17.18
C ASP A 40 -12.74 10.39 18.57
N LEU A 41 -12.25 9.17 18.68
CA LEU A 41 -12.11 8.53 19.98
C LEU A 41 -10.99 9.13 20.83
N PRO A 42 -11.22 9.34 22.12
CA PRO A 42 -10.17 9.73 23.06
C PRO A 42 -9.02 8.74 23.03
N ALA A 43 -7.81 9.24 22.84
CA ALA A 43 -6.62 8.40 22.75
C ALA A 43 -5.42 9.07 23.43
N THR A 44 -4.58 8.27 24.08
CA THR A 44 -3.34 8.70 24.72
C THR A 44 -2.14 8.26 23.88
N TYR A 45 -1.21 9.19 23.65
CA TYR A 45 0.03 8.89 22.94
C TYR A 45 1.03 8.14 23.82
N VAL A 46 1.46 6.98 23.35
CA VAL A 46 2.43 6.12 24.06
C VAL A 46 3.82 6.36 23.44
N LYS A 47 4.65 7.16 24.15
CA LYS A 47 5.94 7.67 23.65
C LYS A 47 6.92 6.59 23.20
N TRP A 48 7.07 5.48 23.95
CA TRP A 48 8.08 4.45 23.67
C TRP A 48 7.83 3.64 22.40
N ILE A 49 6.56 3.51 21.94
CA ILE A 49 6.19 2.86 20.67
C ILE A 49 5.76 3.86 19.60
N ARG A 50 5.68 5.16 19.94
CA ARG A 50 5.24 6.24 19.06
C ARG A 50 3.86 5.98 18.42
N LYS A 51 2.93 5.45 19.22
CA LYS A 51 1.58 5.06 18.80
C LYS A 51 0.54 5.52 19.79
N TYR A 52 -0.71 5.58 19.35
CA TYR A 52 -1.84 5.91 20.22
C TYR A 52 -2.47 4.65 20.82
N LYS A 53 -2.93 4.79 22.05
CA LYS A 53 -3.78 3.84 22.75
C LYS A 53 -5.12 4.51 23.00
N TYR A 54 -6.22 3.86 22.59
CA TYR A 54 -7.56 4.38 22.83
C TYR A 54 -7.96 4.30 24.30
N ASP A 55 -8.88 5.17 24.72
CA ASP A 55 -9.67 4.91 25.92
C ASP A 55 -10.52 3.66 25.69
N THR A 56 -10.29 2.62 26.49
CA THR A 56 -10.91 1.32 26.28
C THR A 56 -12.43 1.36 26.45
N LYS A 57 -12.93 2.15 27.41
CA LYS A 57 -14.38 2.28 27.65
C LYS A 57 -15.07 3.02 26.49
N ALA A 58 -14.42 4.09 25.99
CA ALA A 58 -14.92 4.84 24.86
C ALA A 58 -14.93 3.96 23.59
N LEU A 59 -13.88 3.19 23.35
CA LEU A 59 -13.80 2.26 22.21
C LEU A 59 -14.90 1.17 22.26
N VAL A 60 -15.10 0.54 23.42
CA VAL A 60 -16.16 -0.47 23.59
C VAL A 60 -17.53 0.13 23.30
N ARG A 61 -17.87 1.28 23.93
CA ARG A 61 -19.14 1.98 23.69
C ARG A 61 -19.31 2.37 22.22
N TYR A 62 -18.24 2.77 21.55
CA TYR A 62 -18.30 3.15 20.15
C TYR A 62 -18.63 1.95 19.27
N ILE A 63 -17.97 0.81 19.45
CA ILE A 63 -18.25 -0.43 18.72
C ILE A 63 -19.69 -0.89 18.99
N GLU A 64 -20.14 -0.85 20.25
CA GLU A 64 -21.48 -1.23 20.65
C GLU A 64 -22.56 -0.34 20.01
N ASN A 65 -22.41 0.99 20.11
CA ASN A 65 -23.34 1.98 19.57
C ASN A 65 -23.37 2.00 18.04
N SER A 66 -22.29 1.61 17.37
CA SER A 66 -22.23 1.52 15.91
C SER A 66 -23.21 0.49 15.34
N ARG A 67 -23.62 -0.50 16.16
CA ARG A 67 -24.45 -1.63 15.76
C ARG A 67 -23.88 -2.37 14.54
N CYS A 68 -22.54 -2.36 14.40
CA CYS A 68 -21.88 -3.05 13.30
C CYS A 68 -21.95 -4.57 13.48
N ASP A 69 -21.97 -5.27 12.36
CA ASP A 69 -21.89 -6.74 12.30
C ASP A 69 -20.42 -7.19 12.28
N VAL A 70 -19.59 -6.42 11.59
CA VAL A 70 -18.17 -6.69 11.35
C VAL A 70 -17.32 -5.52 11.84
N VAL A 71 -16.20 -5.82 12.50
CA VAL A 71 -15.16 -4.84 12.82
C VAL A 71 -13.92 -5.17 12.01
N HIS A 72 -13.56 -4.31 11.06
CA HIS A 72 -12.36 -4.45 10.26
C HIS A 72 -11.26 -3.54 10.80
N ILE A 73 -10.19 -4.13 11.30
CA ILE A 73 -9.14 -3.46 12.07
C ILE A 73 -7.88 -3.37 11.23
N HIS A 74 -7.30 -2.16 11.10
CA HIS A 74 -6.10 -1.90 10.34
C HIS A 74 -4.94 -1.42 11.22
N GLY A 75 -3.75 -1.96 10.98
CA GLY A 75 -2.50 -1.49 11.57
C GLY A 75 -1.66 -2.55 12.24
N PHE A 76 -0.34 -2.42 12.07
CA PHE A 76 0.66 -3.30 12.67
C PHE A 76 1.43 -2.57 13.78
N MET A 77 1.85 -3.32 14.81
CA MET A 77 2.48 -2.76 16.01
C MET A 77 1.67 -1.63 16.65
N SER A 78 0.35 -1.77 16.65
CA SER A 78 -0.59 -0.78 17.17
C SER A 78 -1.28 -1.29 18.43
N PRO A 79 -1.12 -0.62 19.58
CA PRO A 79 -1.91 -0.93 20.77
C PRO A 79 -3.41 -0.75 20.52
N GLY A 80 -3.77 0.24 19.70
CA GLY A 80 -5.16 0.50 19.31
C GLY A 80 -5.77 -0.69 18.57
N ALA A 81 -5.01 -1.33 17.65
CA ALA A 81 -5.48 -2.53 16.97
C ALA A 81 -5.70 -3.70 17.94
N VAL A 82 -4.77 -3.93 18.89
CA VAL A 82 -4.93 -4.96 19.92
C VAL A 82 -6.14 -4.69 20.83
N GLN A 83 -6.36 -3.43 21.19
CA GLN A 83 -7.54 -3.03 21.98
C GLN A 83 -8.83 -3.25 21.19
N ALA A 84 -8.85 -2.89 19.89
CA ALA A 84 -10.01 -3.07 19.03
C ALA A 84 -10.37 -4.55 18.83
N ILE A 85 -9.37 -5.43 18.64
CA ILE A 85 -9.57 -6.89 18.59
C ILE A 85 -10.21 -7.38 19.88
N ASN A 86 -9.67 -6.97 21.06
CA ASN A 86 -10.22 -7.40 22.33
C ASN A 86 -11.64 -6.89 22.57
N ALA A 87 -11.91 -5.62 22.24
CA ALA A 87 -13.23 -5.01 22.43
C ALA A 87 -14.28 -5.67 21.50
N ALA A 88 -13.96 -5.85 20.21
CA ALA A 88 -14.84 -6.49 19.26
C ALA A 88 -15.14 -7.94 19.63
N TYR A 89 -14.13 -8.69 20.09
CA TYR A 89 -14.30 -10.06 20.60
C TYR A 89 -15.22 -10.13 21.82
N GLY A 90 -15.04 -9.22 22.80
CA GLY A 90 -15.91 -9.14 23.97
C GLY A 90 -17.37 -8.78 23.64
N LEU A 91 -17.62 -8.17 22.49
CA LEU A 91 -18.95 -7.83 21.97
C LEU A 91 -19.47 -8.84 20.93
N ASN A 92 -18.83 -10.00 20.79
CA ASN A 92 -19.20 -11.06 19.85
C ASN A 92 -19.35 -10.55 18.39
N LYS A 93 -18.50 -9.62 17.97
CA LYS A 93 -18.46 -9.12 16.59
C LYS A 93 -17.57 -9.99 15.73
N LYS A 94 -17.90 -10.12 14.43
CA LYS A 94 -16.99 -10.69 13.44
C LYS A 94 -15.79 -9.76 13.26
N ILE A 95 -14.57 -10.33 13.32
CA ILE A 95 -13.32 -9.54 13.33
C ILE A 95 -12.50 -9.85 12.07
N VAL A 96 -12.29 -8.84 11.25
CA VAL A 96 -11.36 -8.88 10.13
C VAL A 96 -10.15 -8.03 10.49
N TYR A 97 -8.95 -8.51 10.22
CA TYR A 97 -7.73 -7.81 10.58
C TYR A 97 -6.77 -7.65 9.39
N SER A 98 -6.48 -6.41 9.03
CA SER A 98 -5.47 -6.06 8.02
C SER A 98 -4.23 -5.48 8.70
N PRO A 99 -3.17 -6.27 8.88
CA PRO A 99 -1.98 -5.84 9.63
C PRO A 99 -1.20 -4.74 8.93
N HIS A 100 -1.23 -4.63 7.61
CA HIS A 100 -0.30 -3.80 6.84
C HIS A 100 1.13 -4.01 7.34
N PHE A 101 1.54 -5.28 7.35
CA PHE A 101 2.76 -5.72 8.00
C PHE A 101 3.99 -5.09 7.36
N HIS A 102 4.93 -4.74 8.21
CA HIS A 102 6.26 -4.33 7.78
C HIS A 102 7.26 -5.32 8.36
N PRO A 103 7.94 -6.12 7.52
CA PRO A 103 8.82 -7.18 8.01
C PRO A 103 9.86 -6.65 8.99
N PHE A 104 10.08 -7.36 10.08
CA PHE A 104 10.93 -6.90 11.19
C PHE A 104 12.32 -6.46 10.74
N ARG A 105 12.90 -7.11 9.70
CA ARG A 105 14.23 -6.80 9.17
C ARG A 105 14.35 -5.38 8.60
N TYR A 106 13.22 -4.77 8.23
CA TYR A 106 13.20 -3.39 7.71
C TYR A 106 12.85 -2.36 8.78
N LEU A 107 12.51 -2.79 10.00
CA LEU A 107 12.27 -1.89 11.11
C LEU A 107 13.59 -1.34 11.65
N ARG A 108 13.56 -0.10 12.14
CA ARG A 108 14.71 0.52 12.84
C ARG A 108 15.19 -0.32 14.04
N HIS A 109 14.26 -1.02 14.71
CA HIS A 109 14.54 -1.86 15.88
C HIS A 109 13.85 -3.23 15.72
N PRO A 110 14.44 -4.16 14.93
CA PRO A 110 13.83 -5.45 14.61
C PRO A 110 13.45 -6.29 15.83
N MET A 111 14.33 -6.33 16.84
CA MET A 111 14.09 -7.12 18.07
C MET A 111 12.94 -6.58 18.90
N LYS A 112 12.81 -5.24 18.99
CA LYS A 112 11.65 -4.61 19.68
C LYS A 112 10.34 -4.94 18.96
N GLY A 113 10.36 -4.93 17.62
CA GLY A 113 9.20 -5.31 16.81
C GLY A 113 8.78 -6.77 17.02
N LYS A 114 9.74 -7.70 17.01
CA LYS A 114 9.49 -9.11 17.30
C LYS A 114 8.92 -9.33 18.72
N LEU A 115 9.55 -8.70 19.72
CA LEU A 115 9.10 -8.80 21.11
C LEU A 115 7.67 -8.27 21.26
N TRP A 116 7.38 -7.10 20.68
CA TRP A 116 6.04 -6.53 20.69
C TRP A 116 5.00 -7.45 20.06
N PHE A 117 5.32 -8.03 18.90
CA PHE A 117 4.46 -8.98 18.23
C PHE A 117 4.14 -10.19 19.12
N HIS A 118 5.16 -10.80 19.72
CA HIS A 118 4.98 -12.00 20.54
C HIS A 118 4.22 -11.71 21.86
N LEU A 119 4.43 -10.55 22.45
CA LEU A 119 3.79 -10.22 23.73
C LEU A 119 2.36 -9.66 23.58
N PHE A 120 2.08 -8.93 22.51
CA PHE A 120 0.82 -8.18 22.42
C PHE A 120 -0.09 -8.63 21.26
N LEU A 121 0.43 -8.80 20.06
CA LEU A 121 -0.42 -9.12 18.90
C LEU A 121 -0.69 -10.63 18.78
N LYS A 122 0.35 -11.44 18.81
CA LYS A 122 0.21 -12.91 18.66
C LYS A 122 -0.82 -13.50 19.64
N PRO A 123 -0.85 -13.12 20.95
CA PRO A 123 -1.81 -13.65 21.91
C PRO A 123 -3.27 -13.33 21.63
N VAL A 124 -3.58 -12.40 20.73
CA VAL A 124 -4.96 -12.02 20.40
C VAL A 124 -5.39 -12.45 19.01
N LEU A 125 -4.49 -13.02 18.19
CA LEU A 125 -4.81 -13.43 16.81
C LEU A 125 -5.89 -14.50 16.76
N PHE A 126 -5.99 -15.39 17.74
CA PHE A 126 -7.04 -16.41 17.78
C PHE A 126 -8.46 -15.84 17.91
N LYS A 127 -8.60 -14.56 18.24
CA LYS A 127 -9.89 -13.83 18.32
C LYS A 127 -10.34 -13.29 16.97
N VAL A 128 -9.47 -13.30 15.98
CA VAL A 128 -9.72 -12.78 14.64
C VAL A 128 -10.34 -13.88 13.78
N ASP A 129 -11.38 -13.57 13.01
CA ASP A 129 -12.01 -14.53 12.09
C ASP A 129 -11.25 -14.67 10.79
N THR A 130 -10.74 -13.54 10.27
CA THR A 130 -9.99 -13.51 9.01
C THR A 130 -8.87 -12.46 9.06
N ILE A 131 -7.67 -12.86 8.67
CA ILE A 131 -6.56 -11.92 8.43
C ILE A 131 -6.46 -11.64 6.94
N VAL A 132 -6.51 -10.35 6.55
CA VAL A 132 -6.33 -9.91 5.17
C VAL A 132 -4.93 -9.36 5.00
N THR A 133 -4.16 -9.94 4.10
CA THR A 133 -2.79 -9.55 3.77
C THR A 133 -2.71 -9.08 2.32
N ILE A 134 -1.67 -8.32 1.98
CA ILE A 134 -1.56 -7.68 0.66
C ILE A 134 -0.42 -8.24 -0.20
N ASN A 135 0.38 -9.17 0.31
CA ASN A 135 1.49 -9.77 -0.41
C ASN A 135 1.82 -11.18 0.12
N ASN A 136 2.66 -11.91 -0.61
CA ASN A 136 3.03 -13.28 -0.27
C ASN A 136 3.86 -13.38 1.02
N GLU A 137 4.67 -12.38 1.34
CA GLU A 137 5.49 -12.38 2.55
C GLU A 137 4.62 -12.29 3.80
N ASP A 138 3.65 -11.37 3.80
CA ASP A 138 2.69 -11.20 4.89
C ASP A 138 1.82 -12.46 5.05
N THR A 139 1.34 -13.01 3.93
CA THR A 139 0.52 -14.23 3.93
C THR A 139 1.28 -15.40 4.57
N ARG A 140 2.53 -15.61 4.17
CA ARG A 140 3.38 -16.65 4.76
C ARG A 140 3.70 -16.40 6.23
N PHE A 141 3.87 -15.13 6.60
CA PHE A 141 4.15 -14.79 8.00
C PHE A 141 2.93 -15.08 8.89
N PHE A 142 1.77 -14.53 8.56
CA PHE A 142 0.55 -14.69 9.38
C PHE A 142 -0.03 -16.09 9.30
N GLY A 143 0.14 -16.81 8.19
CA GLY A 143 -0.26 -18.21 8.04
C GLY A 143 0.40 -19.17 9.03
N LYS A 144 1.51 -18.76 9.69
CA LYS A 144 2.12 -19.50 10.80
C LYS A 144 1.35 -19.40 12.12
N TYR A 145 0.49 -18.40 12.24
CA TYR A 145 -0.17 -18.03 13.50
C TYR A 145 -1.69 -18.02 13.41
N HIS A 146 -2.25 -18.08 12.19
CA HIS A 146 -3.69 -18.03 11.97
C HIS A 146 -4.11 -18.90 10.77
N PRO A 147 -5.16 -19.75 10.89
CA PRO A 147 -5.57 -20.68 9.83
C PRO A 147 -6.25 -19.98 8.65
N ASN A 148 -6.94 -18.87 8.88
CA ASN A 148 -7.71 -18.16 7.86
C ASN A 148 -7.02 -16.84 7.47
N VAL A 149 -6.08 -16.92 6.53
CA VAL A 149 -5.38 -15.77 5.97
C VAL A 149 -5.73 -15.66 4.49
N LYS A 150 -6.26 -14.50 4.09
CA LYS A 150 -6.62 -14.19 2.70
C LYS A 150 -5.67 -13.14 2.15
N LYS A 151 -5.16 -13.37 0.93
CA LYS A 151 -4.33 -12.39 0.23
C LYS A 151 -5.19 -11.60 -0.75
N ILE A 152 -5.41 -10.31 -0.49
CA ILE A 152 -6.16 -9.40 -1.34
C ILE A 152 -5.25 -8.21 -1.67
N PRO A 153 -4.99 -7.90 -2.96
CA PRO A 153 -4.20 -6.75 -3.34
C PRO A 153 -4.93 -5.43 -3.08
N HIS A 154 -4.19 -4.34 -3.12
CA HIS A 154 -4.79 -3.02 -3.32
C HIS A 154 -5.27 -2.89 -4.77
N TRP A 155 -6.17 -1.94 -4.98
CA TRP A 155 -6.62 -1.48 -6.30
C TRP A 155 -6.40 0.02 -6.39
N SER A 156 -6.39 0.59 -7.58
CA SER A 156 -6.40 2.02 -7.75
C SER A 156 -7.79 2.52 -8.11
N THR A 157 -8.12 3.68 -7.59
CA THR A 157 -9.33 4.43 -7.92
C THR A 157 -9.05 5.52 -8.95
N THR A 158 -7.84 5.57 -9.48
CA THR A 158 -7.46 6.56 -10.49
C THR A 158 -8.29 6.34 -11.75
N ASP A 159 -9.02 7.36 -12.17
CA ASP A 159 -9.77 7.34 -13.41
C ASP A 159 -8.79 7.44 -14.59
N THR A 160 -8.68 6.36 -15.35
CA THR A 160 -7.82 6.29 -16.54
C THR A 160 -8.53 6.76 -17.81
N ASN A 161 -9.85 7.03 -17.75
CA ASN A 161 -10.65 7.37 -18.92
C ASN A 161 -10.56 8.86 -19.32
N VAL A 162 -10.01 9.70 -18.47
CA VAL A 162 -9.91 11.12 -18.74
C VAL A 162 -8.53 11.38 -19.28
N LEU A 163 -8.29 11.31 -20.61
CA LEU A 163 -7.22 12.12 -21.18
C LEU A 163 -7.13 11.96 -22.70
N ASP A 164 -6.93 13.09 -23.36
CA ASP A 164 -6.42 13.23 -24.71
C ASP A 164 -5.15 12.38 -24.92
N GLU A 165 -4.84 12.03 -26.15
CA GLU A 165 -3.59 11.35 -26.50
C GLU A 165 -2.41 12.20 -26.03
N VAL A 166 -1.62 11.67 -25.10
CA VAL A 166 -0.40 12.30 -24.59
C VAL A 166 0.78 11.61 -25.24
N GLU A 167 1.62 12.37 -25.94
CA GLU A 167 2.84 11.86 -26.56
C GLU A 167 3.85 11.44 -25.49
N LYS A 168 4.38 10.22 -25.61
CA LYS A 168 5.46 9.75 -24.74
C LYS A 168 6.74 10.52 -25.04
N GLN A 169 7.44 10.90 -23.99
CA GLN A 169 8.73 11.56 -24.08
C GLN A 169 9.84 10.51 -24.02
N ASP A 170 10.65 10.45 -25.07
CA ASP A 170 11.81 9.56 -25.09
C ASP A 170 12.76 9.88 -23.92
N ASN A 171 13.30 8.82 -23.31
CA ASN A 171 14.23 8.90 -22.18
C ASN A 171 13.68 9.54 -20.89
N MET A 172 12.38 9.77 -20.76
CA MET A 172 11.78 10.27 -19.53
C MET A 172 11.63 9.17 -18.48
N VAL A 173 12.36 9.29 -17.38
CA VAL A 173 12.27 8.46 -16.18
C VAL A 173 11.45 9.18 -15.12
N LEU A 174 10.33 8.61 -14.69
CA LEU A 174 9.48 9.21 -13.68
C LEU A 174 9.64 8.51 -12.33
N PHE A 175 9.94 9.28 -11.29
CA PHE A 175 9.96 8.85 -9.90
C PHE A 175 8.89 9.60 -9.11
N ILE A 176 8.10 8.87 -8.32
CA ILE A 176 7.07 9.43 -7.44
C ILE A 176 7.24 8.87 -6.04
N GLY A 177 7.51 9.74 -5.09
CA GLY A 177 7.69 9.31 -3.71
C GLY A 177 8.26 10.37 -2.79
N ARG A 178 8.46 9.99 -1.53
CA ARG A 178 9.19 10.84 -0.58
C ARG A 178 10.67 10.84 -0.92
N ASN A 179 11.32 11.97 -0.71
CA ASN A 179 12.76 12.07 -0.83
C ASN A 179 13.42 11.46 0.43
N ASP A 180 13.40 10.14 0.53
CA ASP A 180 14.05 9.41 1.63
C ASP A 180 14.67 8.08 1.13
N THR A 181 15.59 7.53 1.92
CA THR A 181 16.29 6.28 1.60
C THR A 181 15.39 5.06 1.55
N ASN A 182 14.18 5.12 2.11
CA ASN A 182 13.23 4.00 1.97
C ASN A 182 12.64 3.94 0.57
N LYS A 183 12.53 5.09 -0.10
CA LYS A 183 12.06 5.20 -1.50
C LYS A 183 13.16 5.00 -2.53
N GLY A 184 14.43 4.89 -2.07
CA GLY A 184 15.57 4.54 -2.92
C GLY A 184 15.95 5.61 -3.93
N ILE A 185 15.72 6.89 -3.61
CA ILE A 185 16.04 8.00 -4.51
C ILE A 185 17.53 8.02 -4.90
N GLU A 186 18.39 7.42 -4.10
CA GLU A 186 19.83 7.28 -4.38
C GLU A 186 20.13 6.52 -5.68
N HIS A 187 19.24 5.62 -6.12
CA HIS A 187 19.41 4.92 -7.39
C HIS A 187 19.31 5.87 -8.59
N LEU A 188 18.48 6.91 -8.49
CA LEU A 188 18.34 7.88 -9.57
C LEU A 188 19.63 8.67 -9.82
N TYR A 189 20.44 8.89 -8.77
CA TYR A 189 21.71 9.61 -8.90
C TYR A 189 22.78 8.86 -9.70
N THR A 190 22.53 7.57 -9.99
CA THR A 190 23.42 6.75 -10.82
C THR A 190 23.04 6.75 -12.30
N LEU A 191 21.89 7.33 -12.65
CA LEU A 191 21.43 7.39 -14.02
C LEU A 191 22.32 8.31 -14.87
N PRO A 192 22.55 7.97 -16.16
CA PRO A 192 23.33 8.76 -17.05
C PRO A 192 22.59 10.06 -17.44
N ASP A 193 23.33 11.08 -17.86
CA ASP A 193 22.81 12.43 -18.15
C ASP A 193 21.85 12.49 -19.35
N ASN A 194 21.80 11.45 -20.18
CA ASN A 194 20.82 11.35 -21.27
C ASN A 194 19.43 10.90 -20.82
N CYS A 195 19.25 10.53 -19.55
CA CYS A 195 17.95 10.27 -18.96
C CYS A 195 17.35 11.58 -18.43
N GLN A 196 16.15 11.92 -18.88
CA GLN A 196 15.38 13.03 -18.32
C GLN A 196 14.64 12.54 -17.06
N VAL A 197 15.18 12.86 -15.88
CA VAL A 197 14.61 12.38 -14.62
C VAL A 197 13.61 13.39 -14.07
N HIS A 198 12.34 12.99 -14.03
CA HIS A 198 11.26 13.73 -13.41
C HIS A 198 10.96 13.17 -12.03
N CYS A 199 11.02 14.02 -11.01
CA CYS A 199 10.79 13.64 -9.61
C CYS A 199 9.54 14.34 -9.06
N VAL A 200 8.50 13.57 -8.74
CA VAL A 200 7.36 14.06 -7.96
C VAL A 200 7.64 13.79 -6.49
N CYS A 201 8.26 14.74 -5.81
CA CYS A 201 8.63 14.60 -4.39
C CYS A 201 8.65 15.95 -3.67
N LYS A 202 8.59 15.91 -2.34
CA LYS A 202 8.77 17.09 -1.49
C LYS A 202 10.24 17.26 -1.13
N GLY A 203 10.69 18.51 -1.09
CA GLY A 203 12.08 18.87 -0.76
C GLY A 203 12.95 19.05 -2.00
N THR A 204 14.27 18.99 -1.83
CA THR A 204 15.28 19.18 -2.87
C THR A 204 15.92 17.84 -3.24
N VAL A 205 16.31 17.68 -4.49
CA VAL A 205 17.12 16.57 -5.00
C VAL A 205 18.57 16.98 -5.11
N LYS A 206 19.51 16.03 -5.18
CA LYS A 206 20.96 16.32 -5.20
C LYS A 206 21.53 16.61 -6.58
N ARG A 207 20.75 16.41 -7.65
CA ARG A 207 21.16 16.66 -9.03
C ARG A 207 20.32 17.80 -9.58
N ASP A 208 20.97 18.84 -10.10
CA ASP A 208 20.32 20.05 -10.61
C ASP A 208 19.64 19.84 -11.98
N ASP A 209 20.01 18.78 -12.71
CA ASP A 209 19.41 18.38 -13.97
C ASP A 209 18.08 17.61 -13.81
N PHE A 210 17.71 17.27 -12.57
CA PHE A 210 16.40 16.61 -12.30
C PHE A 210 15.27 17.62 -12.32
N ILE A 211 14.19 17.29 -13.01
CA ILE A 211 12.99 18.11 -13.08
C ILE A 211 12.09 17.78 -11.89
N LEU A 212 11.98 18.73 -10.97
CA LEU A 212 11.23 18.55 -9.73
C LEU A 212 9.79 19.06 -9.86
N HIS A 213 8.84 18.20 -9.57
CA HIS A 213 7.42 18.50 -9.54
C HIS A 213 6.89 18.49 -8.11
N GLN A 214 6.13 19.51 -7.74
CA GLN A 214 5.52 19.63 -6.40
C GLN A 214 4.07 20.12 -6.52
N ASN A 215 3.24 19.68 -5.59
CA ASN A 215 1.84 20.10 -5.48
C ASN A 215 1.00 19.90 -6.75
N LEU A 216 1.23 18.78 -7.44
CA LEU A 216 0.47 18.42 -8.63
C LEU A 216 -0.96 17.99 -8.26
N GLY A 217 -1.91 18.32 -9.12
CA GLY A 217 -3.24 17.74 -9.13
C GLY A 217 -3.25 16.34 -9.80
N ASP A 218 -4.37 15.63 -9.66
CA ASP A 218 -4.50 14.26 -10.19
C ASP A 218 -4.35 14.23 -11.72
N ALA A 219 -4.86 15.23 -12.43
CA ALA A 219 -4.74 15.33 -13.90
C ALA A 219 -3.29 15.54 -14.36
N GLU A 220 -2.55 16.41 -13.66
CA GLU A 220 -1.13 16.66 -13.96
C GLU A 220 -0.28 15.42 -13.69
N LEU A 221 -0.56 14.72 -12.59
CA LEU A 221 0.11 13.47 -12.25
C LEU A 221 -0.17 12.37 -13.28
N ALA A 222 -1.43 12.25 -13.72
CA ALA A 222 -1.82 11.32 -14.77
C ALA A 222 -1.12 11.63 -16.12
N CYS A 223 -0.96 12.92 -16.44
CA CYS A 223 -0.19 13.36 -17.62
C CYS A 223 1.27 12.89 -17.53
N LEU A 224 1.95 13.10 -16.38
CA LEU A 224 3.33 12.64 -16.19
C LEU A 224 3.46 11.12 -16.30
N TYR A 225 2.53 10.35 -15.76
CA TYR A 225 2.53 8.89 -15.96
C TYR A 225 2.51 8.53 -17.43
N ARG A 226 1.66 9.16 -18.23
CA ARG A 226 1.52 8.87 -19.67
C ARG A 226 2.70 9.33 -20.50
N GLN A 227 3.29 10.48 -20.17
CA GLN A 227 4.48 11.02 -20.84
C GLN A 227 5.72 10.17 -20.58
N ALA A 228 5.84 9.55 -19.41
CA ALA A 228 7.02 8.82 -19.04
C ALA A 228 7.28 7.60 -19.93
N SER A 229 8.52 7.41 -20.36
CA SER A 229 8.98 6.17 -20.98
C SER A 229 8.97 5.02 -19.99
N VAL A 230 9.32 5.30 -18.72
CA VAL A 230 9.35 4.33 -17.64
C VAL A 230 9.11 5.00 -16.28
N VAL A 231 8.38 4.31 -15.42
CA VAL A 231 8.26 4.71 -13.99
C VAL A 231 9.16 3.81 -13.16
N VAL A 232 9.90 4.41 -12.22
CA VAL A 232 10.81 3.66 -11.36
C VAL A 232 10.37 3.68 -9.90
N VAL A 233 10.39 2.51 -9.26
CA VAL A 233 10.08 2.34 -7.84
C VAL A 233 11.23 1.59 -7.16
N PRO A 234 12.39 2.25 -6.96
CA PRO A 234 13.59 1.63 -6.41
C PRO A 234 13.54 1.52 -4.88
N SER A 235 12.37 1.28 -4.33
CA SER A 235 12.16 1.32 -2.88
C SER A 235 12.88 0.19 -2.15
N ARG A 236 13.45 0.51 -0.99
CA ARG A 236 14.07 -0.45 -0.07
C ARG A 236 13.08 -1.48 0.45
N TYR A 237 11.82 -1.11 0.60
CA TYR A 237 10.70 -1.99 0.86
C TYR A 237 9.37 -1.26 0.64
N GLU A 238 8.46 -1.93 -0.07
CA GLU A 238 7.05 -1.58 -0.12
C GLU A 238 6.19 -2.83 -0.02
N ALA A 239 5.20 -2.78 0.86
CA ALA A 239 4.26 -3.90 1.03
C ALA A 239 3.37 -4.13 -0.20
N PHE A 240 3.24 -3.10 -1.06
CA PHE A 240 2.56 -3.15 -2.35
C PHE A 240 3.24 -2.19 -3.34
N SER A 241 2.73 -1.16 -3.75
CA SER A 241 3.07 0.07 -4.46
C SER A 241 1.91 0.55 -5.32
N LEU A 242 1.21 1.57 -4.87
CA LEU A 242 0.18 2.23 -5.68
C LEU A 242 0.81 2.95 -6.89
N VAL A 243 2.01 3.52 -6.73
CA VAL A 243 2.74 4.18 -7.83
C VAL A 243 2.97 3.24 -9.00
N ALA A 244 3.43 2.01 -8.73
CA ALA A 244 3.62 1.03 -9.80
C ALA A 244 2.30 0.58 -10.43
N LEU A 245 1.24 0.43 -9.62
CA LEU A 245 -0.08 0.10 -10.14
C LEU A 245 -0.63 1.23 -11.03
N GLU A 246 -0.55 2.48 -10.58
CA GLU A 246 -0.99 3.66 -11.33
C GLU A 246 -0.23 3.78 -12.66
N ALA A 247 1.10 3.58 -12.65
CA ALA A 247 1.89 3.56 -13.89
C ALA A 247 1.38 2.54 -14.90
N LEU A 248 1.16 1.29 -14.46
CA LEU A 248 0.63 0.23 -15.32
C LEU A 248 -0.77 0.55 -15.86
N GLN A 249 -1.63 1.21 -15.05
CA GLN A 249 -2.95 1.67 -15.48
C GLN A 249 -2.87 2.78 -16.54
N HIS A 250 -1.84 3.61 -16.49
CA HIS A 250 -1.56 4.61 -17.52
C HIS A 250 -0.74 4.05 -18.70
N HIS A 251 -0.65 2.72 -18.82
CA HIS A 251 0.09 2.01 -19.86
C HIS A 251 1.57 2.41 -19.94
N THR A 252 2.16 2.66 -18.77
CA THR A 252 3.57 2.99 -18.64
C THR A 252 4.30 1.87 -17.94
N PRO A 253 5.38 1.35 -18.54
CA PRO A 253 6.15 0.26 -17.96
C PRO A 253 6.85 0.70 -16.67
N VAL A 254 7.15 -0.29 -15.80
CA VAL A 254 7.71 -0.02 -14.48
C VAL A 254 8.98 -0.80 -14.21
N VAL A 255 9.96 -0.15 -13.57
CA VAL A 255 11.12 -0.82 -12.97
C VAL A 255 10.94 -0.79 -11.46
N ILE A 256 10.90 -1.95 -10.83
CA ILE A 256 10.70 -2.10 -9.39
C ILE A 256 11.87 -2.86 -8.75
N SER A 257 12.21 -2.54 -7.51
CA SER A 257 13.14 -3.40 -6.77
C SER A 257 12.45 -4.72 -6.39
N GLU A 258 13.23 -5.78 -6.15
CA GLU A 258 12.72 -7.09 -5.69
C GLU A 258 12.01 -7.00 -4.32
N ARG A 259 12.07 -5.84 -3.67
CA ARG A 259 11.45 -5.56 -2.36
C ARG A 259 10.11 -4.83 -2.47
N VAL A 260 9.69 -4.51 -3.68
CA VAL A 260 8.38 -3.90 -3.97
C VAL A 260 7.38 -5.00 -4.30
N ARG A 261 6.44 -5.26 -3.39
CA ARG A 261 5.63 -6.48 -3.37
C ARG A 261 4.47 -6.52 -4.37
N ILE A 262 4.22 -5.48 -5.13
CA ILE A 262 3.32 -5.59 -6.29
C ILE A 262 3.84 -6.65 -7.28
N GLY A 263 5.16 -6.87 -7.34
CA GLY A 263 5.77 -7.93 -8.13
C GLY A 263 5.24 -9.35 -7.83
N ASP A 264 4.68 -9.58 -6.62
CA ASP A 264 4.04 -10.85 -6.26
C ASP A 264 2.80 -11.19 -7.11
N TYR A 265 2.25 -10.22 -7.84
CA TYR A 265 1.05 -10.33 -8.68
C TYR A 265 1.34 -10.23 -10.17
N LEU A 266 2.44 -9.58 -10.54
CA LEU A 266 2.80 -9.39 -11.95
C LEU A 266 3.24 -10.71 -12.57
N LYS A 267 2.74 -10.99 -13.76
CA LYS A 267 3.04 -12.22 -14.51
C LYS A 267 3.47 -11.86 -15.94
N GLY A 268 4.37 -12.67 -16.48
CA GLY A 268 4.96 -12.42 -17.79
C GLY A 268 6.28 -11.67 -17.69
N ASP A 269 6.79 -11.23 -18.81
CA ASP A 269 8.11 -10.59 -18.96
C ASP A 269 8.05 -9.20 -19.61
N LYS A 270 6.84 -8.72 -19.92
CA LYS A 270 6.63 -7.43 -20.61
C LYS A 270 5.95 -6.41 -19.71
N GLY A 271 6.30 -5.15 -19.91
CA GLY A 271 5.71 -4.03 -19.19
C GLY A 271 6.29 -3.79 -17.79
N TYR A 272 7.19 -4.64 -17.31
CA TYR A 272 7.91 -4.40 -16.06
C TYR A 272 9.28 -5.10 -16.03
N ARG A 273 10.16 -4.61 -15.15
CA ARG A 273 11.42 -5.27 -14.78
C ARG A 273 11.60 -5.23 -13.27
N VAL A 274 12.25 -6.27 -12.75
CA VAL A 274 12.60 -6.37 -11.34
C VAL A 274 14.12 -6.39 -11.22
N PHE A 275 14.68 -5.49 -10.42
CA PHE A 275 16.12 -5.45 -10.16
C PHE A 275 16.44 -5.75 -8.69
N ASN A 276 17.67 -6.21 -8.40
CA ASN A 276 18.13 -6.37 -7.03
C ASN A 276 18.45 -4.98 -6.44
N TYR A 277 17.89 -4.65 -5.28
CA TYR A 277 18.02 -3.33 -4.66
C TYR A 277 19.48 -2.83 -4.49
N HIS A 278 20.43 -3.74 -4.33
CA HIS A 278 21.85 -3.38 -4.18
C HIS A 278 22.62 -3.37 -5.51
N ASP A 279 21.95 -3.68 -6.62
CA ASP A 279 22.54 -3.73 -7.95
C ASP A 279 22.18 -2.47 -8.74
N TYR A 280 23.06 -1.47 -8.72
CA TYR A 280 22.88 -0.21 -9.42
C TYR A 280 23.02 -0.35 -10.94
N GLU A 281 23.87 -1.28 -11.41
CA GLU A 281 23.99 -1.56 -12.86
C GLU A 281 22.72 -2.27 -13.35
N GLY A 282 22.25 -3.31 -12.66
CA GLY A 282 21.00 -3.98 -13.00
C GLY A 282 19.79 -3.05 -12.96
N PHE A 283 19.81 -1.98 -12.15
CA PHE A 283 18.78 -0.94 -12.19
C PHE A 283 18.82 -0.15 -13.51
N LYS A 284 20.00 0.27 -13.96
CA LYS A 284 20.17 1.00 -15.23
C LYS A 284 19.84 0.13 -16.43
N ASP A 285 20.27 -1.12 -16.42
CA ASP A 285 19.98 -2.09 -17.48
C ASP A 285 18.47 -2.32 -17.61
N ALA A 286 17.76 -2.51 -16.49
CA ALA A 286 16.32 -2.69 -16.47
C ALA A 286 15.55 -1.50 -17.08
N ILE A 287 16.02 -0.26 -16.83
CA ILE A 287 15.45 0.95 -17.43
C ILE A 287 15.72 0.96 -18.95
N SER A 288 16.96 0.72 -19.36
CA SER A 288 17.37 0.74 -20.75
C SER A 288 16.62 -0.34 -21.57
N GLU A 289 16.47 -1.54 -21.02
CA GLU A 289 15.69 -2.61 -21.66
C GLU A 289 14.23 -2.19 -21.92
N LEU A 290 13.56 -1.58 -20.96
CA LEU A 290 12.17 -1.15 -21.12
C LEU A 290 12.03 0.02 -22.09
N MET A 291 12.95 0.97 -22.09
CA MET A 291 12.95 2.11 -23.00
C MET A 291 13.19 1.68 -24.45
N MET A 292 14.09 0.71 -24.68
CA MET A 292 14.39 0.19 -26.01
C MET A 292 13.40 -0.86 -26.50
N SER A 293 12.55 -1.39 -25.63
CA SER A 293 11.61 -2.45 -25.99
C SER A 293 10.53 -1.92 -26.94
N LYS A 294 10.37 -2.60 -28.06
CA LYS A 294 9.27 -2.40 -29.01
C LYS A 294 8.12 -3.39 -28.80
N ASP A 295 8.16 -4.10 -27.70
CA ASP A 295 7.18 -5.13 -27.38
C ASP A 295 5.79 -4.54 -27.12
N THR A 296 4.78 -5.16 -27.68
CA THR A 296 3.39 -4.87 -27.31
C THR A 296 3.10 -5.47 -25.93
N VAL A 297 2.78 -4.61 -24.98
CA VAL A 297 2.44 -4.99 -23.60
C VAL A 297 0.94 -5.20 -23.46
N ASN A 298 0.53 -6.35 -22.94
CA ASN A 298 -0.86 -6.58 -22.58
C ASN A 298 -1.14 -6.10 -21.15
N TYR A 299 -1.39 -4.80 -20.99
CA TYR A 299 -1.68 -4.19 -19.69
C TYR A 299 -2.94 -4.76 -19.02
N ASN A 300 -3.95 -5.17 -19.78
CA ASN A 300 -5.14 -5.81 -19.22
C ASN A 300 -4.79 -7.11 -18.48
N GLN A 301 -3.86 -7.89 -19.00
CA GLN A 301 -3.39 -9.10 -18.33
C GLN A 301 -2.60 -8.78 -17.05
N LEU A 302 -1.74 -7.75 -17.08
CA LEU A 302 -1.00 -7.31 -15.91
C LEU A 302 -1.91 -6.76 -14.82
N LEU A 303 -2.98 -6.08 -15.20
CA LEU A 303 -3.94 -5.43 -14.29
C LEU A 303 -5.05 -6.36 -13.79
N ALA A 304 -5.24 -7.52 -14.40
CA ALA A 304 -6.30 -8.47 -14.02
C ALA A 304 -6.34 -8.87 -12.53
N PRO A 305 -5.20 -8.97 -11.80
CA PRO A 305 -5.21 -9.23 -10.36
C PRO A 305 -5.77 -8.08 -9.51
N PHE A 306 -5.79 -6.85 -10.06
CA PHE A 306 -6.17 -5.62 -9.37
C PHE A 306 -7.57 -5.14 -9.77
N ASP A 307 -8.36 -6.02 -10.38
CA ASP A 307 -9.74 -5.76 -10.80
C ASP A 307 -10.61 -5.41 -9.57
N LYS A 308 -11.18 -4.21 -9.61
CA LYS A 308 -11.94 -3.62 -8.50
C LYS A 308 -13.15 -4.47 -8.11
N GLU A 309 -13.87 -4.99 -9.09
CA GLU A 309 -15.08 -5.78 -8.85
C GLU A 309 -14.75 -7.14 -8.21
N LYS A 310 -13.72 -7.82 -8.70
CA LYS A 310 -13.25 -9.06 -8.08
C LYS A 310 -12.78 -8.86 -6.64
N ILE A 311 -12.08 -7.75 -6.39
CA ILE A 311 -11.63 -7.39 -5.03
C ILE A 311 -12.84 -7.11 -4.13
N ARG A 312 -13.85 -6.40 -4.64
CA ARG A 312 -15.11 -6.16 -3.93
C ARG A 312 -15.79 -7.47 -3.54
N GLU A 313 -15.91 -8.41 -4.49
CA GLU A 313 -16.50 -9.73 -4.22
C GLU A 313 -15.71 -10.50 -3.13
N GLU A 314 -14.37 -10.42 -3.13
CA GLU A 314 -13.57 -11.06 -2.08
C GLU A 314 -13.85 -10.45 -0.70
N TYR A 315 -13.99 -9.12 -0.60
CA TYR A 315 -14.38 -8.47 0.64
C TYR A 315 -15.82 -8.81 1.05
N CYS A 316 -16.75 -8.88 0.10
CA CYS A 316 -18.12 -9.33 0.37
C CYS A 316 -18.14 -10.74 0.94
N ARG A 317 -17.39 -11.69 0.37
CA ARG A 317 -17.27 -13.06 0.93
C ARG A 317 -16.70 -13.06 2.35
N ILE A 318 -15.70 -12.20 2.63
CA ILE A 318 -15.10 -12.07 3.95
C ILE A 318 -16.10 -11.49 4.95
N TYR A 319 -16.85 -10.47 4.56
CA TYR A 319 -17.83 -9.83 5.43
C TYR A 319 -19.13 -10.65 5.55
N ASN A 320 -19.48 -11.49 4.59
CA ASN A 320 -20.74 -12.22 4.39
C ASN A 320 -21.87 -11.30 3.88
N CYS A 321 -21.57 -10.44 2.91
CA CYS A 321 -22.55 -9.63 2.21
C CYS A 321 -22.79 -10.09 0.76
#